data_a83c347959825435e20fabdf9a57ccac
#
_entry.id   a83c347959825435e20fabdf9a57ccac
#
_cell.length_a   1.000
_cell.length_b   1.000
_cell.length_c   1.000
_cell.angle_alpha   90.00
_cell.angle_beta   90.00
_cell.angle_gamma   90.00
#
_symmetry.space_group_name_H-M   'P 1'
#
loop_
_entity.id
_entity.type
_entity.pdbx_description
1 polymer ?
#
loop_
_entity_poly.entity_id
_entity_poly.type
_entity_poly.pdbx_seq_one_letter_code
_entity_poly.pdbx_strand_id
1 'polypeptide(L)'
;MPANRMDEVLEVVRLTGTGKKRAGQFSLGMKQRLGIASALLNHPKLLILDEPTNGLDPIGMEELRELIRSFSGKGMTVILSSHILSEVQQVADHIGIIAQGVLGYEGQLRNGQDLEQLFMQVIRQDL
;
A
#
# COMPACT_ATOMS: atom_id res chain seq x y z
N MET A 1 22.72 11.83 -5.05
CA MET A 1 22.18 10.99 -3.97
C MET A 1 23.29 10.16 -3.36
N PRO A 2 23.51 10.23 -2.05
CA PRO A 2 24.52 9.39 -1.42
C PRO A 2 24.20 7.91 -1.58
N ALA A 3 25.26 7.09 -1.78
CA ALA A 3 25.08 5.65 -1.96
C ALA A 3 24.45 4.98 -0.74
N ASN A 4 24.73 5.49 0.47
CA ASN A 4 24.17 4.94 1.70
C ASN A 4 22.67 5.13 1.81
N ARG A 5 22.09 6.18 1.18
CA ARG A 5 20.64 6.37 1.17
C ARG A 5 19.96 5.32 0.30
N MET A 6 20.56 4.96 -0.83
CA MET A 6 20.05 3.88 -1.66
C MET A 6 20.07 2.56 -0.89
N ASP A 7 21.15 2.28 -0.17
CA ASP A 7 21.25 1.07 0.65
C ASP A 7 20.20 1.05 1.75
N GLU A 8 19.96 2.19 2.40
CA GLU A 8 18.93 2.32 3.43
C GLU A 8 17.54 1.96 2.90
N VAL A 9 17.14 2.52 1.76
CA VAL A 9 15.80 2.25 1.24
C VAL A 9 15.66 0.82 0.73
N LEU A 10 16.71 0.23 0.18
CA LEU A 10 16.68 -1.18 -0.22
C LEU A 10 16.55 -2.09 1.00
N GLU A 11 17.18 -1.75 2.11
CA GLU A 11 17.03 -2.48 3.36
C GLU A 11 15.60 -2.37 3.90
N VAL A 12 15.03 -1.15 3.88
CA VAL A 12 13.66 -0.92 4.35
C VAL A 12 12.66 -1.81 3.60
N VAL A 13 12.81 -1.94 2.28
CA VAL A 13 11.92 -2.74 1.46
C VAL A 13 12.38 -4.20 1.31
N ARG A 14 13.41 -4.60 2.05
CA ARG A 14 13.94 -5.98 2.07
C ARG A 14 14.47 -6.45 0.72
N LEU A 15 15.15 -5.56 0.01
CA LEU A 15 15.81 -5.88 -1.26
C LEU A 15 17.32 -5.80 -1.16
N THR A 16 17.89 -5.85 0.04
CA THR A 16 19.34 -5.82 0.27
C THR A 16 20.00 -6.99 -0.45
N GLY A 17 21.11 -6.73 -1.11
CA GLY A 17 21.86 -7.75 -1.82
C GLY A 17 21.40 -8.03 -3.24
N THR A 18 20.38 -7.33 -3.73
CA THR A 18 19.85 -7.52 -5.09
C THR A 18 20.43 -6.52 -6.11
N GLY A 19 21.38 -5.68 -5.69
CA GLY A 19 21.90 -4.59 -6.54
C GLY A 19 22.53 -5.03 -7.85
N LYS A 20 23.01 -6.27 -7.93
CA LYS A 20 23.59 -6.85 -9.16
C LYS A 20 22.54 -7.52 -10.05
N LYS A 21 21.34 -7.68 -9.57
CA LYS A 21 20.26 -8.33 -10.30
C LYS A 21 19.50 -7.30 -11.12
N ARG A 22 19.22 -7.62 -12.37
CA ARG A 22 18.40 -6.73 -13.21
C ARG A 22 16.96 -6.72 -12.74
N ALA A 23 16.29 -5.57 -12.82
CA ALA A 23 14.88 -5.44 -12.43
C ALA A 23 13.97 -6.42 -13.19
N GLY A 24 14.31 -6.77 -14.44
CA GLY A 24 13.57 -7.76 -15.21
C GLY A 24 13.61 -9.18 -14.62
N GLN A 25 14.57 -9.45 -13.73
CA GLN A 25 14.70 -10.74 -13.03
C GLN A 25 13.95 -10.77 -11.70
N PHE A 26 13.36 -9.64 -11.30
CA PHE A 26 12.63 -9.55 -10.05
C PHE A 26 11.24 -10.17 -10.19
N SER A 27 10.75 -10.79 -9.11
CA SER A 27 9.35 -11.16 -8.99
C SER A 27 8.47 -9.90 -9.00
N LEU A 28 7.16 -10.06 -9.20
CA LEU A 28 6.24 -8.92 -9.14
C LEU A 28 6.33 -8.23 -7.77
N GLY A 29 6.37 -8.99 -6.67
CA GLY A 29 6.52 -8.44 -5.32
C GLY A 29 7.81 -7.65 -5.16
N MET A 30 8.92 -8.14 -5.72
CA MET A 30 10.18 -7.42 -5.69
C MET A 30 10.10 -6.12 -6.49
N LYS A 31 9.44 -6.14 -7.66
CA LYS A 31 9.22 -4.92 -8.46
C LYS A 31 8.38 -3.90 -7.72
N GLN A 32 7.34 -4.33 -7.03
CA GLN A 32 6.51 -3.45 -6.22
C GLN A 32 7.31 -2.81 -5.10
N ARG A 33 8.11 -3.59 -4.38
CA ARG A 33 8.96 -3.07 -3.32
C ARG A 33 10.04 -2.13 -3.85
N LEU A 34 10.59 -2.40 -5.03
CA LEU A 34 11.56 -1.50 -5.66
C LEU A 34 10.92 -0.15 -5.98
N GLY A 35 9.68 -0.16 -6.48
CA GLY A 35 8.93 1.07 -6.74
C GLY A 35 8.72 1.89 -5.48
N ILE A 36 8.39 1.23 -4.37
CA ILE A 36 8.24 1.90 -3.07
C ILE A 36 9.58 2.46 -2.60
N ALA A 37 10.68 1.71 -2.73
CA ALA A 37 12.02 2.18 -2.38
C ALA A 37 12.38 3.45 -3.15
N SER A 38 12.06 3.48 -4.45
CA SER A 38 12.28 4.66 -5.27
C SER A 38 11.54 5.88 -4.72
N ALA A 39 10.29 5.71 -4.30
CA ALA A 39 9.51 6.79 -3.71
C ALA A 39 10.06 7.23 -2.35
N LEU A 40 10.73 6.35 -1.62
CA LEU A 40 11.27 6.65 -0.29
C LEU A 40 12.58 7.43 -0.31
N LEU A 41 13.23 7.56 -1.46
CA LEU A 41 14.57 8.16 -1.55
C LEU A 41 14.65 9.58 -0.98
N ASN A 42 13.57 10.36 -1.10
CA ASN A 42 13.55 11.77 -0.69
C ASN A 42 12.89 11.99 0.68
N HIS A 43 12.82 10.97 1.51
CA HIS A 43 12.21 11.04 2.85
C HIS A 43 10.79 11.64 2.81
N PRO A 44 9.84 11.04 2.09
CA PRO A 44 8.51 11.62 1.96
C PRO A 44 7.75 11.56 3.29
N LYS A 45 6.87 12.54 3.51
CA LYS A 45 5.91 12.52 4.61
C LYS A 45 4.58 11.90 4.18
N LEU A 46 4.35 11.84 2.88
CA LEU A 46 3.16 11.28 2.27
C LEU A 46 3.58 10.32 1.16
N LEU A 47 3.07 9.11 1.21
CA LEU A 47 3.28 8.08 0.19
C LEU A 47 1.93 7.70 -0.40
N ILE A 48 1.82 7.75 -1.72
CA ILE A 48 0.59 7.39 -2.43
C ILE A 48 0.86 6.12 -3.24
N LEU A 49 0.07 5.09 -2.99
CA LEU A 49 0.20 3.78 -3.64
C LEU A 49 -1.10 3.42 -4.34
N ASP A 50 -1.02 3.12 -5.63
CA ASP A 50 -2.17 2.73 -6.44
C ASP A 50 -2.19 1.22 -6.59
N GLU A 51 -3.20 0.57 -6.01
CA GLU A 51 -3.39 -0.88 -6.09
C GLU A 51 -2.11 -1.68 -5.79
N PRO A 52 -1.42 -1.42 -4.65
CA PRO A 52 -0.06 -1.95 -4.45
C PRO A 52 0.01 -3.47 -4.33
N THR A 53 -1.08 -4.14 -3.94
CA THR A 53 -1.09 -5.60 -3.77
C THR A 53 -1.62 -6.34 -5.00
N ASN A 54 -2.03 -5.61 -6.05
CA ASN A 54 -2.65 -6.20 -7.22
C ASN A 54 -1.69 -7.17 -7.93
N GLY A 55 -2.16 -8.39 -8.15
CA GLY A 55 -1.37 -9.41 -8.85
C GLY A 55 -0.36 -10.16 -7.98
N LEU A 56 -0.23 -9.82 -6.71
CA LEU A 56 0.68 -10.54 -5.80
C LEU A 56 0.02 -11.83 -5.30
N ASP A 57 0.87 -12.84 -5.01
CA ASP A 57 0.41 -14.04 -4.34
C ASP A 57 0.14 -13.73 -2.84
N PRO A 58 -0.51 -14.66 -2.09
CA PRO A 58 -0.85 -14.38 -0.69
C PRO A 58 0.33 -14.03 0.21
N ILE A 59 1.49 -14.64 -0.03
CA ILE A 59 2.70 -14.35 0.76
C ILE A 59 3.22 -12.95 0.44
N GLY A 60 3.26 -12.59 -0.85
CA GLY A 60 3.67 -11.26 -1.29
C GLY A 60 2.73 -10.18 -0.77
N MET A 61 1.43 -10.45 -0.74
CA MET A 61 0.44 -9.52 -0.19
C MET A 61 0.69 -9.27 1.30
N GLU A 62 0.95 -10.34 2.07
CA GLU A 62 1.21 -10.21 3.49
C GLU A 62 2.50 -9.42 3.77
N GLU A 63 3.56 -9.71 3.04
CA GLU A 63 4.83 -9.01 3.18
C GLU A 63 4.70 -7.53 2.87
N LEU A 64 3.98 -7.19 1.80
CA LEU A 64 3.77 -5.80 1.43
C LEU A 64 2.87 -5.09 2.46
N ARG A 65 1.86 -5.76 2.97
CA ARG A 65 0.98 -5.23 4.00
C ARG A 65 1.75 -4.87 5.27
N GLU A 66 2.66 -5.75 5.70
CA GLU A 66 3.52 -5.49 6.86
C GLU A 66 4.42 -4.28 6.62
N LEU A 67 4.97 -4.17 5.41
CA LEU A 67 5.81 -3.05 5.04
C LEU A 67 5.04 -1.73 5.12
N ILE A 68 3.84 -1.69 4.56
CA ILE A 68 2.98 -0.49 4.58
C ILE A 68 2.66 -0.09 6.02
N ARG A 69 2.31 -1.04 6.87
CA ARG A 69 2.03 -0.76 8.28
C ARG A 69 3.23 -0.15 9.00
N SER A 70 4.43 -0.58 8.64
CA SER A 70 5.64 -0.07 9.28
C SER A 70 5.86 1.41 9.04
N PHE A 71 5.33 1.95 7.94
CA PHE A 71 5.52 3.36 7.60
C PHE A 71 4.77 4.30 8.53
N SER A 72 3.60 3.92 9.03
CA SER A 72 2.83 4.75 9.95
C SER A 72 3.58 4.94 11.28
N GLY A 73 4.31 3.94 11.72
CA GLY A 73 5.17 4.04 12.91
C GLY A 73 6.35 4.97 12.75
N LYS A 74 6.68 5.36 11.52
CA LYS A 74 7.78 6.26 11.20
C LYS A 74 7.31 7.68 10.90
N GLY A 75 6.07 8.00 11.21
CA GLY A 75 5.52 9.34 10.99
C GLY A 75 5.13 9.63 9.55
N MET A 76 5.07 8.62 8.70
CA MET A 76 4.68 8.78 7.30
C MET A 76 3.18 8.50 7.15
N THR A 77 2.50 9.33 6.37
CA THR A 77 1.11 9.07 5.99
C THR A 77 1.09 8.30 4.68
N VAL A 78 0.31 7.23 4.63
CA VAL A 78 0.16 6.42 3.42
C VAL A 78 -1.28 6.50 2.94
N ILE A 79 -1.47 6.85 1.66
CA ILE A 79 -2.76 6.76 0.98
C ILE A 79 -2.63 5.65 -0.05
N LEU A 80 -3.51 4.67 0.03
CA LEU A 80 -3.50 3.60 -0.97
C LEU A 80 -4.89 3.37 -1.52
N SER A 81 -4.96 2.98 -2.78
CA SER A 81 -6.19 2.52 -3.39
C SER A 81 -6.21 1.00 -3.45
N SER A 82 -7.38 0.42 -3.35
CA SER A 82 -7.58 -1.02 -3.53
C SER A 82 -9.04 -1.32 -3.82
N HIS A 83 -9.27 -2.31 -4.65
CA HIS A 83 -10.62 -2.86 -4.87
C HIS A 83 -10.82 -4.16 -4.06
N ILE A 84 -9.82 -4.58 -3.30
CA ILE A 84 -9.89 -5.79 -2.47
C ILE A 84 -10.21 -5.37 -1.05
N LEU A 85 -11.48 -5.51 -0.67
CA LEU A 85 -11.98 -5.01 0.61
C LEU A 85 -11.28 -5.63 1.82
N SER A 86 -10.97 -6.93 1.74
CA SER A 86 -10.27 -7.61 2.82
C SER A 86 -8.87 -7.04 3.06
N GLU A 87 -8.19 -6.59 2.01
CA GLU A 87 -6.89 -5.95 2.14
C GLU A 87 -7.01 -4.58 2.80
N VAL A 88 -7.99 -3.78 2.37
CA VAL A 88 -8.24 -2.47 2.97
C VAL A 88 -8.51 -2.63 4.46
N GLN A 89 -9.34 -3.60 4.83
CA GLN A 89 -9.72 -3.85 6.21
C GLN A 89 -8.53 -4.17 7.10
N GLN A 90 -7.49 -4.76 6.54
CA GLN A 90 -6.30 -5.14 7.30
C GLN A 90 -5.26 -4.04 7.47
N VAL A 91 -5.25 -3.03 6.59
CA VAL A 91 -4.20 -2.00 6.63
C VAL A 91 -4.71 -0.60 6.94
N ALA A 92 -5.99 -0.31 6.68
CA ALA A 92 -6.49 1.06 6.75
C ALA A 92 -6.96 1.43 8.16
N ASP A 93 -6.67 2.67 8.56
CA ASP A 93 -7.22 3.29 9.76
C ASP A 93 -8.42 4.16 9.40
N HIS A 94 -8.38 4.76 8.22
CA HIS A 94 -9.39 5.69 7.71
C HIS A 94 -9.66 5.34 6.26
N ILE A 95 -10.92 5.36 5.86
CA ILE A 95 -11.29 4.94 4.51
C ILE A 95 -12.16 5.98 3.82
N GLY A 96 -12.06 6.00 2.50
CA GLY A 96 -13.01 6.69 1.64
C GLY A 96 -13.53 5.71 0.59
N ILE A 97 -14.80 5.78 0.28
CA ILE A 97 -15.42 4.95 -0.76
C ILE A 97 -15.87 5.85 -1.88
N ILE A 98 -15.31 5.62 -3.07
CA ILE A 98 -15.62 6.39 -4.27
C ILE A 98 -16.44 5.50 -5.20
N ALA A 99 -17.61 6.01 -5.61
CA ALA A 99 -18.49 5.33 -6.54
C ALA A 99 -18.95 6.33 -7.60
N GLN A 100 -18.81 5.97 -8.87
CA GLN A 100 -19.21 6.82 -10.01
C GLN A 100 -18.64 8.24 -9.92
N GLY A 101 -17.38 8.36 -9.51
CA GLY A 101 -16.69 9.64 -9.43
C GLY A 101 -17.06 10.50 -8.23
N VAL A 102 -17.85 9.96 -7.28
CA VAL A 102 -18.31 10.69 -6.10
C VAL A 102 -17.81 9.99 -4.84
N LEU A 103 -17.34 10.78 -3.88
CA LEU A 103 -16.99 10.28 -2.55
C LEU A 103 -18.27 10.02 -1.77
N GLY A 104 -18.67 8.74 -1.69
CA GLY A 104 -19.94 8.35 -1.05
C GLY A 104 -19.84 8.11 0.44
N TYR A 105 -18.65 7.89 0.95
CA TYR A 105 -18.40 7.67 2.37
C TYR A 105 -16.96 8.03 2.71
N GLU A 106 -16.78 8.60 3.90
CA GLU A 106 -15.44 8.83 4.45
C GLU A 106 -15.51 8.75 5.96
N GLY A 107 -14.59 8.03 6.59
CA GLY A 107 -14.56 7.91 8.04
C GLY A 107 -13.54 6.90 8.53
N GLN A 108 -13.41 6.81 9.85
CA GLN A 108 -12.54 5.82 10.47
C GLN A 108 -13.11 4.41 10.29
N LEU A 109 -12.20 3.48 10.05
CA LEU A 109 -12.56 2.06 9.99
C LEU A 109 -12.60 1.53 11.43
N ARG A 110 -13.77 1.07 11.86
CA ARG A 110 -13.99 0.57 13.22
C ARG A 110 -13.73 -0.93 13.30
N ASN A 111 -13.22 -1.37 14.45
CA ASN A 111 -13.07 -2.80 14.72
C ASN A 111 -14.42 -3.49 14.62
N GLY A 112 -14.45 -4.62 13.91
CA GLY A 112 -15.66 -5.39 13.72
C GLY A 112 -16.61 -4.84 12.67
N GLN A 113 -16.28 -3.73 12.03
CA GLN A 113 -17.10 -3.17 10.96
C GLN A 113 -17.00 -4.06 9.72
N ASP A 114 -18.16 -4.36 9.12
CA ASP A 114 -18.23 -5.10 7.87
C ASP A 114 -18.06 -4.11 6.71
N LEU A 115 -16.85 -4.05 6.17
CA LEU A 115 -16.52 -3.13 5.10
C LEU A 115 -17.26 -3.47 3.80
N GLU A 116 -17.45 -4.75 3.53
CA GLU A 116 -18.19 -5.19 2.35
C GLU A 116 -19.65 -4.69 2.40
N GLN A 117 -20.29 -4.82 3.56
CA GLN A 117 -21.65 -4.34 3.75
C GLN A 117 -21.73 -2.82 3.57
N LEU A 118 -20.79 -2.08 4.16
CA LEU A 118 -20.72 -0.63 4.02
C LEU A 118 -20.53 -0.23 2.56
N PHE A 119 -19.64 -0.91 1.86
CA PHE A 119 -19.38 -0.66 0.44
C PHE A 119 -20.64 -0.86 -0.40
N MET A 120 -21.36 -1.97 -0.16
CA MET A 120 -22.59 -2.25 -0.87
C MET A 120 -23.69 -1.21 -0.59
N GLN A 121 -23.78 -0.73 0.63
CA GLN A 121 -24.73 0.34 0.99
C GLN A 121 -24.44 1.63 0.23
N VAL A 122 -23.17 2.01 0.14
CA VAL A 122 -22.74 3.22 -0.57
C VAL A 122 -23.07 3.11 -2.06
N ILE A 123 -22.76 1.97 -2.68
CA ILE A 123 -23.03 1.75 -4.10
C ILE A 123 -24.52 1.79 -4.40
N ARG A 124 -25.35 1.18 -3.54
CA ARG A 124 -26.80 1.17 -3.73
C ARG A 124 -27.44 2.54 -3.58
N GLN A 125 -26.90 3.38 -2.71
CA GLN A 125 -27.40 4.75 -2.55
C GLN A 125 -27.12 5.61 -3.77
N ASP A 126 -26.05 5.34 -4.51
CA ASP A 126 -25.67 6.08 -5.70
C ASP A 126 -26.43 5.63 -6.95
N LEU A 127 -27.20 4.59 -6.85
CA LEU A 127 -28.07 4.11 -7.90
C LEU A 127 -29.47 4.70 -7.74
#